data_05f99b5282352033e2e422d0d399e352
#
_entry.id   05f99b5282352033e2e422d0d399e352
#
_cell.length_a   1.000
_cell.length_b   1.000
_cell.length_c   1.000
_cell.angle_alpha   90.00
_cell.angle_beta   90.00
_cell.angle_gamma   90.00
#
_symmetry.space_group_name_H-M   'P 1'
#
loop_
_entity.id
_entity.type
_entity.pdbx_description
1 polymer ?
#
loop_
_entity_poly.entity_id
_entity_poly.type
_entity_poly.pdbx_seq_one_letter_code
_entity_poly.pdbx_strand_id
1 'polypeptide(L)'
;MRGLSLNGALTQRHAVFCECTRTAPCYRLYALPGAPVRPCLVREALGASIEVEIWDMPLGSFGALVAEIPAPLAIGTVALADGRSVKGFIAEAFAVQGLTDVTSWGGWRAYLENRGATDP
;
A
#
# COMPACT_ATOMS: atom_id res chain seq x y z
N MET A 1 -0.66 -0.95 8.52
CA MET A 1 -0.84 0.51 8.77
C MET A 1 -1.57 0.83 10.07
N ARG A 2 -1.86 -0.14 10.89
CA ARG A 2 -2.43 0.11 12.22
C ARG A 2 -1.49 0.99 13.02
N GLY A 3 -2.05 2.01 13.68
CA GLY A 3 -1.28 2.94 14.49
C GLY A 3 -0.49 3.99 13.71
N LEU A 4 -0.60 4.01 12.39
CA LEU A 4 0.03 5.00 11.53
C LEU A 4 -1.01 6.02 11.05
N SER A 5 -0.56 7.15 10.51
CA SER A 5 -1.48 8.23 10.09
C SER A 5 -2.54 7.78 9.08
N LEU A 6 -2.19 6.88 8.17
CA LEU A 6 -3.15 6.36 7.19
C LEU A 6 -4.21 5.48 7.83
N ASN A 7 -3.92 4.89 8.98
CA ASN A 7 -4.88 4.11 9.74
C ASN A 7 -6.09 4.97 10.16
N GLY A 8 -5.86 6.21 10.59
CA GLY A 8 -6.94 7.12 10.95
C GLY A 8 -7.88 7.39 9.80
N ALA A 9 -7.36 7.57 8.58
CA ALA A 9 -8.19 7.78 7.41
C ALA A 9 -9.07 6.57 7.11
N LEU A 10 -8.55 5.35 7.29
CA LEU A 10 -9.32 4.12 7.09
C LEU A 10 -10.42 3.97 8.13
N THR A 11 -10.12 4.21 9.40
CA THR A 11 -11.13 4.07 10.47
C THR A 11 -12.23 5.11 10.35
N GLN A 12 -11.93 6.32 9.88
CA GLN A 12 -12.95 7.34 9.62
C GLN A 12 -13.91 6.93 8.51
N ARG A 13 -13.50 6.00 7.64
CA ARG A 13 -14.35 5.46 6.58
C ARG A 13 -15.05 4.17 7.00
N HIS A 14 -15.07 3.87 8.30
CA HIS A 14 -15.68 2.66 8.87
C HIS A 14 -15.01 1.37 8.41
N ALA A 15 -13.74 1.42 8.07
CA ALA A 15 -12.98 0.23 7.72
C ALA A 15 -12.63 -0.54 8.99
N VAL A 16 -12.63 -1.87 8.90
CA VAL A 16 -12.31 -2.76 10.00
C VAL A 16 -11.08 -3.58 9.63
N PHE A 17 -10.08 -3.57 10.48
CA PHE A 17 -8.87 -4.36 10.28
C PHE A 17 -9.20 -5.86 10.32
N CYS A 18 -8.71 -6.61 9.34
CA CYS A 18 -8.94 -8.06 9.26
C CYS A 18 -7.69 -8.85 9.62
N GLU A 19 -6.59 -8.64 8.90
CA GLU A 19 -5.38 -9.45 9.10
C GLU A 19 -4.16 -8.81 8.47
N CYS A 20 -2.98 -9.25 8.92
CA CYS A 20 -1.73 -9.02 8.23
C CYS A 20 -1.42 -10.25 7.38
N THR A 21 -0.95 -10.06 6.16
CA THR A 21 -0.59 -11.15 5.26
C THR A 21 0.51 -10.67 4.30
N ARG A 22 0.78 -11.44 3.27
CA ARG A 22 1.79 -11.09 2.27
C ARG A 22 1.25 -11.23 0.86
N THR A 23 1.80 -10.40 -0.04
CA THR A 23 1.49 -10.54 -1.46
C THR A 23 2.20 -11.77 -2.05
N ALA A 24 1.76 -12.19 -3.22
CA ALA A 24 2.54 -13.11 -4.05
C ALA A 24 3.91 -12.46 -4.36
N PRO A 25 4.96 -13.26 -4.68
CA PRO A 25 6.32 -12.73 -4.81
C PRO A 25 6.58 -12.02 -6.16
N CYS A 26 5.67 -11.19 -6.58
CA CYS A 26 5.73 -10.50 -7.87
C CYS A 26 5.39 -9.02 -7.72
N TYR A 27 5.79 -8.41 -6.60
CA TYR A 27 5.50 -7.00 -6.34
C TYR A 27 6.75 -6.26 -5.87
N ARG A 28 6.79 -4.97 -6.21
CA ARG A 28 7.74 -4.04 -5.62
C ARG A 28 6.95 -2.96 -4.90
N LEU A 29 7.51 -2.48 -3.80
CA LEU A 29 6.88 -1.45 -2.98
C LEU A 29 7.60 -0.13 -3.20
N TYR A 30 6.84 0.91 -3.49
CA TYR A 30 7.38 2.25 -3.72
C TYR A 30 6.79 3.23 -2.72
N ALA A 31 7.56 4.25 -2.40
CA ALA A 31 7.12 5.37 -1.58
C ALA A 31 6.72 6.53 -2.48
N LEU A 32 5.46 6.92 -2.42
CA LEU A 32 4.94 8.08 -3.15
C LEU A 32 5.11 9.32 -2.29
N PRO A 33 5.88 10.32 -2.77
CA PRO A 33 6.11 11.53 -1.99
C PRO A 33 4.81 12.28 -1.69
N GLY A 34 4.77 12.94 -0.55
CA GLY A 34 3.62 13.72 -0.15
C GLY A 34 3.58 13.89 1.35
N ALA A 35 2.52 14.51 1.81
CA ALA A 35 2.25 14.73 3.23
C ALA A 35 0.85 14.18 3.56
N PRO A 36 0.75 12.92 4.01
CA PRO A 36 1.83 11.97 4.29
C PRO A 36 2.38 11.26 3.05
N VAL A 37 3.58 10.69 3.18
CA VAL A 37 4.12 9.75 2.22
C VAL A 37 3.21 8.53 2.17
N ARG A 38 2.98 7.98 0.98
CA ARG A 38 2.04 6.88 0.78
C ARG A 38 2.70 5.68 0.11
N PRO A 39 2.27 4.46 0.47
CA PRO A 39 2.76 3.25 -0.19
C PRO A 39 1.99 2.97 -1.47
N CYS A 40 2.67 2.41 -2.46
CA CYS A 40 2.01 1.85 -3.62
C CYS A 40 2.78 0.65 -4.15
N LEU A 41 2.05 -0.30 -4.70
CA LEU A 41 2.61 -1.53 -5.22
C LEU A 41 2.67 -1.48 -6.75
N VAL A 42 3.68 -2.13 -7.31
CA VAL A 42 3.76 -2.35 -8.75
C VAL A 42 4.06 -3.83 -8.98
N ARG A 43 3.30 -4.46 -9.87
CA ARG A 43 3.52 -5.86 -10.20
C ARG A 43 4.68 -5.97 -11.17
N GLU A 44 5.70 -6.75 -10.79
CA GLU A 44 6.91 -6.94 -11.60
C GLU A 44 7.43 -8.36 -11.43
N ALA A 45 7.94 -8.92 -12.52
CA ALA A 45 8.47 -10.29 -12.50
C ALA A 45 9.62 -10.43 -11.50
N LEU A 46 10.47 -9.41 -11.37
CA LEU A 46 11.57 -9.39 -10.40
C LEU A 46 11.12 -8.69 -9.12
N GLY A 47 10.05 -9.20 -8.53
CA GLY A 47 9.49 -8.64 -7.33
C GLY A 47 9.76 -9.49 -6.11
N ALA A 48 9.06 -9.14 -5.03
CA ALA A 48 9.16 -9.82 -3.75
C ALA A 48 7.76 -9.97 -3.15
N SER A 49 7.68 -10.75 -2.08
CA SER A 49 6.47 -10.87 -1.27
C SER A 49 6.49 -9.72 -0.27
N ILE A 50 5.47 -8.87 -0.29
CA ILE A 50 5.39 -7.66 0.53
C ILE A 50 4.37 -7.86 1.63
N GLU A 51 4.72 -7.49 2.85
CA GLU A 51 3.77 -7.51 3.97
C GLU A 51 2.71 -6.44 3.77
N VAL A 52 1.44 -6.84 3.90
CA VAL A 52 0.30 -5.95 3.71
C VAL A 52 -0.74 -6.18 4.79
N GLU A 53 -1.62 -5.21 4.97
CA GLU A 53 -2.77 -5.31 5.86
C GLU A 53 -4.05 -5.38 5.03
N ILE A 54 -4.96 -6.24 5.46
CA ILE A 54 -6.26 -6.40 4.83
C ILE A 54 -7.30 -5.72 5.72
N TRP A 55 -8.11 -4.88 5.10
CA TRP A 55 -9.17 -4.13 5.79
C TRP A 55 -10.50 -4.34 5.07
N ASP A 56 -11.56 -4.57 5.85
CA ASP A 56 -12.92 -4.56 5.31
C ASP A 56 -13.45 -3.14 5.33
N MET A 57 -14.06 -2.72 4.24
CA MET A 57 -14.60 -1.38 4.12
C MET A 57 -15.98 -1.42 3.46
N PRO A 58 -16.97 -0.67 3.99
CA PRO A 58 -18.27 -0.57 3.32
C PRO A 58 -18.11 -0.07 1.88
N LEU A 59 -18.91 -0.60 0.98
CA LEU A 59 -18.78 -0.30 -0.45
C LEU A 59 -18.86 1.19 -0.76
N GLY A 60 -19.77 1.91 -0.11
CA GLY A 60 -19.89 3.35 -0.31
C GLY A 60 -18.65 4.11 0.14
N SER A 61 -18.05 3.71 1.27
CA SER A 61 -16.81 4.31 1.77
C SER A 61 -15.65 4.00 0.85
N PHE A 62 -15.60 2.78 0.30
CA PHE A 62 -14.57 2.40 -0.66
C PHE A 62 -14.68 3.25 -1.94
N GLY A 63 -15.89 3.44 -2.45
CA GLY A 63 -16.11 4.31 -3.61
C GLY A 63 -15.66 5.73 -3.38
N ALA A 64 -15.94 6.28 -2.20
CA ALA A 64 -15.49 7.62 -1.84
C ALA A 64 -13.96 7.71 -1.78
N LEU A 65 -13.32 6.67 -1.23
CA LEU A 65 -11.85 6.60 -1.19
C LEU A 65 -11.27 6.60 -2.60
N VAL A 66 -11.80 5.76 -3.49
CA VAL A 66 -11.34 5.67 -4.87
C VAL A 66 -11.46 7.02 -5.59
N ALA A 67 -12.54 7.75 -5.34
CA ALA A 67 -12.76 9.04 -5.96
C ALA A 67 -11.75 10.10 -5.52
N GLU A 68 -11.17 9.94 -4.34
CA GLU A 68 -10.27 10.92 -3.74
C GLU A 68 -8.79 10.67 -3.99
N ILE A 69 -8.40 9.45 -4.34
CA ILE A 69 -6.97 9.16 -4.48
C ILE A 69 -6.39 9.92 -5.68
N PRO A 70 -5.21 10.57 -5.49
CA PRO A 70 -4.58 11.32 -6.57
C PRO A 70 -3.68 10.43 -7.40
N ALA A 71 -3.56 10.76 -8.70
CA ALA A 71 -2.54 10.11 -9.54
C ALA A 71 -1.15 10.37 -8.92
N PRO A 72 -0.19 9.44 -9.03
CA PRO A 72 -0.24 8.18 -9.79
C PRO A 72 -0.81 6.99 -9.02
N LEU A 73 -1.44 7.20 -7.86
CA LEU A 73 -2.12 6.14 -7.16
C LEU A 73 -3.35 5.69 -7.92
N ALA A 74 -3.62 4.39 -7.89
CA ALA A 74 -4.81 3.78 -8.47
C ALA A 74 -5.20 2.59 -7.61
N ILE A 75 -6.39 2.05 -7.84
CA ILE A 75 -6.82 0.81 -7.21
C ILE A 75 -6.76 -0.29 -8.24
N GLY A 76 -6.09 -1.38 -7.87
CA GLY A 76 -5.99 -2.55 -8.74
C GLY A 76 -6.14 -3.83 -7.95
N THR A 77 -6.07 -4.94 -8.64
CA THR A 77 -6.15 -6.27 -8.02
C THR A 77 -4.77 -6.71 -7.59
N VAL A 78 -4.63 -7.00 -6.30
CA VAL A 78 -3.36 -7.45 -5.71
C VAL A 78 -3.49 -8.93 -5.36
N ALA A 79 -2.58 -9.75 -5.90
CA ALA A 79 -2.55 -11.18 -5.61
C ALA A 79 -1.83 -11.42 -4.29
N LEU A 80 -2.43 -12.24 -3.43
CA LEU A 80 -1.85 -12.61 -2.14
C LEU A 80 -1.10 -13.94 -2.26
N ALA A 81 -0.19 -14.17 -1.32
CA ALA A 81 0.63 -15.38 -1.32
C ALA A 81 -0.19 -16.67 -1.20
N ASP A 82 -1.37 -16.61 -0.58
CA ASP A 82 -2.25 -17.76 -0.37
C ASP A 82 -3.23 -17.99 -1.52
N GLY A 83 -3.13 -17.24 -2.62
CA GLY A 83 -3.99 -17.41 -3.79
C GLY A 83 -5.20 -16.49 -3.83
N ARG A 84 -5.52 -15.80 -2.75
CA ARG A 84 -6.60 -14.82 -2.77
C ARG A 84 -6.18 -13.58 -3.54
N SER A 85 -7.16 -12.76 -3.92
CA SER A 85 -6.92 -11.44 -4.51
C SER A 85 -7.73 -10.40 -3.76
N VAL A 86 -7.16 -9.23 -3.60
CA VAL A 86 -7.83 -8.09 -2.93
C VAL A 86 -7.62 -6.84 -3.76
N LYS A 87 -8.40 -5.80 -3.48
CA LYS A 87 -8.17 -4.49 -4.08
C LYS A 87 -7.17 -3.73 -3.23
N GLY A 88 -6.22 -3.06 -3.88
CA GLY A 88 -5.19 -2.34 -3.16
C GLY A 88 -4.63 -1.17 -3.96
N PHE A 89 -3.83 -0.36 -3.27
CA PHE A 89 -3.19 0.80 -3.90
C PHE A 89 -2.02 0.34 -4.77
N ILE A 90 -2.09 0.69 -6.04
CA ILE A 90 -1.01 0.47 -6.99
C ILE A 90 -0.57 1.80 -7.57
N ALA A 91 0.59 1.83 -8.24
CA ALA A 91 1.06 3.00 -8.95
C ALA A 91 0.89 2.81 -10.45
N GLU A 92 0.50 3.88 -11.14
CA GLU A 92 0.48 3.87 -12.59
C GLU A 92 1.92 3.79 -13.12
N ALA A 93 2.11 3.01 -14.18
CA ALA A 93 3.45 2.69 -14.69
C ALA A 93 4.29 3.91 -15.05
N PHE A 94 3.67 4.99 -15.52
CA PHE A 94 4.41 6.16 -15.98
C PHE A 94 5.21 6.83 -14.85
N ALA A 95 4.81 6.63 -13.60
CA ALA A 95 5.42 7.32 -12.45
C ALA A 95 6.52 6.51 -11.76
N VAL A 96 6.67 5.23 -12.10
CA VAL A 96 7.53 4.31 -11.34
C VAL A 96 8.97 4.79 -11.24
N GLN A 97 9.53 5.34 -12.31
CA GLN A 97 10.93 5.77 -12.33
C GLN A 97 11.21 6.94 -11.39
N GLY A 98 10.19 7.71 -11.04
CA GLY A 98 10.35 8.84 -10.13
C GLY A 98 10.14 8.49 -8.67
N LEU A 99 9.82 7.24 -8.36
CA LEU A 99 9.47 6.84 -7.00
C LEU A 99 10.63 6.11 -6.33
N THR A 100 10.68 6.20 -5.00
CA THR A 100 11.67 5.48 -4.21
C THR A 100 11.22 4.05 -4.00
N ASP A 101 12.06 3.08 -4.44
CA ASP A 101 11.81 1.66 -4.26
C ASP A 101 12.18 1.27 -2.83
N VAL A 102 11.23 0.80 -2.07
CA VAL A 102 11.43 0.40 -0.68
C VAL A 102 11.14 -1.09 -0.46
N THR A 103 11.17 -1.86 -1.53
CA THR A 103 10.89 -3.31 -1.52
C THR A 103 11.76 -4.06 -0.51
N SER A 104 13.02 -3.67 -0.37
CA SER A 104 13.97 -4.35 0.52
C SER A 104 13.57 -4.30 2.00
N TRP A 105 12.70 -3.37 2.39
CA TRP A 105 12.19 -3.32 3.76
C TRP A 105 11.11 -4.38 4.03
N GLY A 106 10.56 -5.00 2.99
CA GLY A 106 9.59 -6.08 3.13
C GLY A 106 8.16 -5.66 3.39
N GLY A 107 7.91 -4.40 3.75
CA GLY A 107 6.59 -3.87 4.02
C GLY A 107 6.65 -2.41 4.40
N TRP A 108 5.49 -1.75 4.37
CA TRP A 108 5.41 -0.31 4.59
C TRP A 108 5.73 0.09 6.03
N ARG A 109 5.22 -0.69 7.00
CA ARG A 109 5.48 -0.39 8.41
C ARG A 109 6.97 -0.41 8.71
N ALA A 110 7.68 -1.45 8.25
CA ALA A 110 9.12 -1.56 8.47
C ALA A 110 9.88 -0.39 7.82
N TYR A 111 9.47 0.01 6.62
CA TYR A 111 10.06 1.16 5.96
C TYR A 111 9.87 2.44 6.78
N LEU A 112 8.65 2.72 7.23
CA LEU A 112 8.39 3.94 8.00
C LEU A 112 9.15 3.97 9.32
N GLU A 113 9.22 2.85 10.02
CA GLU A 113 9.95 2.76 11.28
C GLU A 113 11.43 3.06 11.08
N ASN A 114 12.03 2.52 10.03
CA ASN A 114 13.44 2.74 9.72
C ASN A 114 13.69 4.13 9.13
N ARG A 115 12.76 4.65 8.33
CA ARG A 115 12.85 5.99 7.79
C ARG A 115 12.87 7.01 8.93
N GLY A 116 12.00 6.83 9.92
CA GLY A 116 11.97 7.70 11.10
C GLY A 116 13.27 7.67 11.89
N ALA A 117 13.98 6.54 11.90
CA ALA A 117 15.26 6.41 12.60
C ALA A 117 16.42 7.00 11.80
N THR A 118 16.32 7.08 10.48
CA THR A 118 17.41 7.52 9.60
C THR A 118 17.26 8.94 9.08
N ASP A 119 16.07 9.48 9.07
CA ASP A 119 15.83 10.85 8.63
C ASP A 119 16.43 11.84 9.64
N PRO A 120 17.15 12.84 9.20
CA PRO A 120 17.71 13.84 10.09
C PRO A 120 16.64 14.73 10.74
#